data_41d796bea45b9d94e83865fd6ae4c2ca
#
_entry.id   41d796bea45b9d94e83865fd6ae4c2ca
#
_cell.length_a   1.000
_cell.length_b   1.000
_cell.length_c   1.000
_cell.angle_alpha   90.00
_cell.angle_beta   90.00
_cell.angle_gamma   90.00
#
_symmetry.space_group_name_H-M   'P 1'
#
loop_
_entity.id
_entity.type
_entity.pdbx_description
1 polymer ?
#
loop_
_entity_poly.entity_id
_entity_poly.type
_entity_poly.pdbx_seq_one_letter_code
_entity_poly.pdbx_strand_id
1 'polypeptide(L)'
;MKISEFLSPADVLIDLQCSDKRQVLQELARRAAATLDLPADKIAAELLKREELGSTGTGGGIAIPHGRIQSLTKPFGLLARLKEPIDFGAIDGQPVDLIFLLLLPMAAKADPFGALASVARRLRTPEALVELRRAQNASEAYTAIVA
;
A
#
# COMPACT_ATOMS: atom_id res chain seq x y z
N MET A 1 16.28 -0.02 2.50
CA MET A 1 15.54 -1.29 2.43
C MET A 1 14.91 -1.43 1.06
N LYS A 2 15.12 -2.56 0.41
CA LYS A 2 14.54 -2.81 -0.92
C LYS A 2 13.09 -3.25 -0.81
N ILE A 3 12.26 -2.82 -1.74
CA ILE A 3 10.83 -3.19 -1.74
C ILE A 3 10.66 -4.71 -1.82
N SER A 4 11.53 -5.40 -2.56
CA SER A 4 11.49 -6.86 -2.66
C SER A 4 11.70 -7.58 -1.32
N GLU A 5 12.22 -6.90 -0.31
CA GLU A 5 12.41 -7.48 1.02
C GLU A 5 11.11 -7.58 1.81
N PHE A 6 10.08 -6.79 1.44
CA PHE A 6 8.81 -6.79 2.17
C PHE A 6 7.57 -6.88 1.27
N LEU A 7 7.74 -7.03 -0.04
CA LEU A 7 6.64 -7.25 -0.97
C LEU A 7 6.87 -8.53 -1.75
N SER A 8 5.90 -9.44 -1.71
CA SER A 8 5.94 -10.68 -2.49
C SER A 8 5.08 -10.53 -3.75
N PRO A 9 5.41 -11.25 -4.85
CA PRO A 9 4.58 -11.20 -6.06
C PRO A 9 3.11 -11.58 -5.81
N ALA A 10 2.84 -12.47 -4.84
CA ALA A 10 1.50 -12.89 -4.48
C ALA A 10 0.67 -11.77 -3.82
N ASP A 11 1.33 -10.71 -3.35
CA ASP A 11 0.69 -9.59 -2.67
C ASP A 11 0.56 -8.37 -3.58
N VAL A 12 0.51 -8.59 -4.88
CA VAL A 12 0.26 -7.57 -5.89
C VAL A 12 -1.10 -7.84 -6.52
N LEU A 13 -2.00 -6.86 -6.44
CA LEU A 13 -3.37 -6.97 -6.92
C LEU A 13 -3.58 -5.94 -8.04
N ILE A 14 -4.15 -6.37 -9.16
CA ILE A 14 -4.52 -5.44 -10.21
C ILE A 14 -6.02 -5.55 -10.49
N ASP A 15 -6.58 -4.45 -11.01
CA ASP A 15 -8.00 -4.33 -11.33
C ASP A 15 -8.91 -4.56 -10.12
N LEU A 16 -8.43 -4.14 -8.95
CA LEU A 16 -9.23 -4.20 -7.72
C LEU A 16 -10.37 -3.20 -7.82
N GLN A 17 -11.59 -3.65 -7.51
CA GLN A 17 -12.78 -2.81 -7.55
C GLN A 17 -13.23 -2.45 -6.14
N CYS A 18 -13.16 -1.16 -5.83
CA CYS A 18 -13.67 -0.62 -4.56
C CYS A 18 -14.27 0.74 -4.84
N SER A 19 -15.33 1.09 -4.12
CA SER A 19 -16.05 2.33 -4.38
C SER A 19 -15.54 3.53 -3.58
N ASP A 20 -14.88 3.32 -2.45
CA ASP A 20 -14.39 4.42 -1.62
C ASP A 20 -13.16 4.01 -0.79
N LYS A 21 -12.56 4.99 -0.13
CA LYS A 21 -11.39 4.81 0.70
C LYS A 21 -11.59 3.75 1.78
N ARG A 22 -12.71 3.80 2.50
CA ARG A 22 -12.98 2.88 3.59
C ARG A 22 -13.04 1.44 3.09
N GLN A 23 -13.72 1.22 1.97
CA GLN A 23 -13.84 -0.10 1.38
C GLN A 23 -12.48 -0.64 0.95
N VAL A 24 -11.64 0.20 0.34
CA VAL A 24 -10.28 -0.19 -0.05
C VAL A 24 -9.48 -0.60 1.18
N LEU A 25 -9.48 0.20 2.23
CA LEU A 25 -8.68 -0.10 3.42
C LEU A 25 -9.15 -1.38 4.09
N GLN A 26 -10.45 -1.62 4.14
CA GLN A 26 -10.99 -2.87 4.68
C GLN A 26 -10.60 -4.08 3.84
N GLU A 27 -10.66 -3.96 2.52
CA GLU A 27 -10.30 -5.06 1.62
C GLU A 27 -8.80 -5.39 1.70
N LEU A 28 -7.94 -4.36 1.72
CA LEU A 28 -6.51 -4.58 1.85
C LEU A 28 -6.15 -5.16 3.22
N ALA A 29 -6.82 -4.72 4.28
CA ALA A 29 -6.63 -5.28 5.61
C ALA A 29 -7.01 -6.77 5.64
N ARG A 30 -8.10 -7.14 4.99
CA ARG A 30 -8.54 -8.53 4.91
C ARG A 30 -7.50 -9.40 4.20
N ARG A 31 -6.95 -8.91 3.10
CA ARG A 31 -5.93 -9.66 2.36
C ARG A 31 -4.63 -9.79 3.13
N ALA A 32 -4.19 -8.71 3.77
CA ALA A 32 -3.00 -8.74 4.61
C ALA A 32 -3.17 -9.70 5.79
N ALA A 33 -4.35 -9.69 6.41
CA ALA A 33 -4.67 -10.55 7.54
C ALA A 33 -4.59 -12.04 7.14
N ALA A 34 -5.07 -12.38 5.96
CA ALA A 34 -5.02 -13.76 5.47
C ALA A 34 -3.58 -14.23 5.27
N THR A 35 -2.73 -13.37 4.72
CA THR A 35 -1.31 -13.71 4.50
C THR A 35 -0.53 -13.80 5.81
N LEU A 36 -0.81 -12.89 6.75
CA LEU A 36 -0.06 -12.78 8.00
C LEU A 36 -0.64 -13.60 9.14
N ASP A 37 -1.82 -14.19 8.95
CA ASP A 37 -2.57 -14.90 10.00
C ASP A 37 -2.81 -14.00 11.21
N LEU A 38 -3.33 -12.80 10.94
CA LEU A 38 -3.66 -11.79 11.94
C LEU A 38 -5.11 -11.37 11.81
N PRO A 39 -5.72 -10.80 12.87
CA PRO A 39 -7.11 -10.32 12.79
C PRO A 39 -7.23 -9.12 11.83
N ALA A 40 -8.12 -9.25 10.84
CA ALA A 40 -8.34 -8.21 9.83
C ALA A 40 -8.89 -6.92 10.45
N ASP A 41 -9.76 -7.03 11.45
CA ASP A 41 -10.36 -5.86 12.12
C ASP A 41 -9.32 -5.00 12.83
N LYS A 42 -8.29 -5.61 13.40
CA LYS A 42 -7.21 -4.87 14.05
C LYS A 42 -6.35 -4.13 13.05
N ILE A 43 -6.05 -4.76 11.91
CA ILE A 43 -5.30 -4.11 10.83
C ILE A 43 -6.11 -2.94 10.27
N ALA A 44 -7.39 -3.17 9.97
CA ALA A 44 -8.27 -2.12 9.44
C ALA A 44 -8.37 -0.95 10.41
N ALA A 45 -8.50 -1.22 11.71
CA ALA A 45 -8.60 -0.18 12.73
C ALA A 45 -7.36 0.71 12.76
N GLU A 46 -6.16 0.12 12.66
CA GLU A 46 -4.92 0.90 12.64
C GLU A 46 -4.81 1.75 11.38
N LEU A 47 -5.19 1.22 10.23
CA LEU A 47 -5.17 1.96 8.97
C LEU A 47 -6.15 3.13 8.99
N LEU A 48 -7.37 2.91 9.47
CA LEU A 48 -8.39 3.96 9.56
C LEU A 48 -7.98 5.05 10.56
N LYS A 49 -7.41 4.64 11.68
CA LYS A 49 -6.90 5.57 12.68
C LYS A 49 -5.82 6.49 12.11
N ARG A 50 -4.91 5.94 11.31
CA ARG A 50 -3.87 6.73 10.64
C ARG A 50 -4.49 7.70 9.63
N GLU A 51 -5.47 7.27 8.86
CA GLU A 51 -6.13 8.13 7.85
C GLU A 51 -6.91 9.28 8.49
N GLU A 52 -7.43 9.10 9.70
CA GLU A 52 -8.12 10.17 10.44
C GLU A 52 -7.18 11.33 10.78
N LEU A 53 -5.88 11.08 10.91
CA LEU A 53 -4.89 12.12 11.18
C LEU A 53 -4.56 12.96 9.94
N GLY A 54 -4.89 12.47 8.78
CA GLY A 54 -4.64 13.11 7.49
C GLY A 54 -4.48 12.06 6.41
N SER A 55 -4.86 12.41 5.19
CA SER A 55 -4.82 11.47 4.08
C SER A 55 -3.40 10.97 3.79
N THR A 56 -3.26 9.67 3.51
CA THR A 56 -2.03 9.10 3.00
C THR A 56 -1.94 9.16 1.48
N GLY A 57 -2.89 9.83 0.82
CA GLY A 57 -2.84 10.16 -0.60
C GLY A 57 -1.82 11.26 -0.82
N THR A 58 -0.70 10.93 -1.46
CA THR A 58 0.46 11.82 -1.60
C THR A 58 0.43 12.68 -2.87
N GLY A 59 -0.58 12.48 -3.72
CA GLY A 59 -0.68 13.15 -5.01
C GLY A 59 -0.24 12.26 -6.16
N GLY A 60 -0.57 12.66 -7.38
CA GLY A 60 -0.23 11.88 -8.57
C GLY A 60 -0.97 10.56 -8.70
N GLY A 61 -2.11 10.41 -8.02
CA GLY A 61 -2.89 9.18 -8.05
C GLY A 61 -2.37 8.09 -7.12
N ILE A 62 -1.52 8.45 -6.13
CA ILE A 62 -0.83 7.51 -5.24
C ILE A 62 -1.33 7.66 -3.81
N ALA A 63 -1.50 6.55 -3.11
CA ALA A 63 -1.70 6.54 -1.65
C ALA A 63 -0.82 5.47 -1.02
N ILE A 64 -0.31 5.75 0.17
CA ILE A 64 0.53 4.82 0.93
C ILE A 64 -0.05 4.68 2.34
N PRO A 65 -1.21 4.01 2.47
CA PRO A 65 -1.75 3.76 3.80
C PRO A 65 -0.80 2.87 4.58
N HIS A 66 -0.60 3.20 5.84
CA HIS A 66 0.34 2.46 6.68
C HIS A 66 -0.10 2.47 8.13
N GLY A 67 0.39 1.50 8.87
CA GLY A 67 0.10 1.39 10.29
C GLY A 67 1.11 0.50 10.97
N ARG A 68 1.22 0.62 12.29
CA ARG A 68 2.09 -0.23 13.11
C ARG A 68 1.29 -1.37 13.69
N ILE A 69 1.82 -2.59 13.54
CA ILE A 69 1.15 -3.81 14.01
C ILE A 69 2.05 -4.51 15.02
N GLN A 70 1.53 -4.71 16.20
CA GLN A 70 2.29 -5.22 17.34
C GLN A 70 2.92 -6.59 17.08
N SER A 71 2.23 -7.44 16.35
CA SER A 71 2.67 -8.83 16.11
C SER A 71 3.71 -8.97 15.02
N LEU A 72 3.99 -7.89 14.25
CA LEU A 72 4.95 -7.97 13.16
C LEU A 72 6.38 -7.87 13.66
N THR A 73 7.27 -8.65 13.03
CA THR A 73 8.71 -8.59 13.27
C THR A 73 9.45 -7.89 12.15
N LYS A 74 8.82 -7.76 10.97
CA LYS A 74 9.40 -7.10 9.80
C LYS A 74 8.27 -6.41 9.01
N PRO A 75 8.60 -5.42 8.16
CA PRO A 75 7.59 -4.77 7.33
C PRO A 75 6.89 -5.75 6.38
N PHE A 76 5.62 -5.46 6.11
CA PHE A 76 4.82 -6.21 5.15
C PHE A 76 4.19 -5.22 4.17
N GLY A 77 4.34 -5.48 2.87
CA GLY A 77 3.80 -4.63 1.82
C GLY A 77 2.75 -5.36 0.98
N LEU A 78 1.82 -4.58 0.45
CA LEU A 78 0.80 -5.07 -0.47
C LEU A 78 0.52 -3.95 -1.47
N LEU A 79 0.66 -4.24 -2.76
CA LEU A 79 0.42 -3.26 -3.83
C LEU A 79 -0.92 -3.55 -4.49
N ALA A 80 -1.72 -2.51 -4.64
CA ALA A 80 -3.00 -2.62 -5.35
C ALA A 80 -3.13 -1.54 -6.42
N ARG A 81 -3.54 -1.95 -7.62
CA ARG A 81 -3.97 -1.03 -8.66
C ARG A 81 -5.48 -1.16 -8.80
N LEU A 82 -6.18 -0.04 -8.66
CA LEU A 82 -7.63 -0.01 -8.76
C LEU A 82 -8.07 0.01 -10.21
N LYS A 83 -9.16 -0.67 -10.50
CA LYS A 83 -9.77 -0.63 -11.83
C LYS A 83 -10.30 0.77 -12.13
N GLU A 84 -10.97 1.38 -11.15
CA GLU A 84 -11.47 2.74 -11.23
C GLU A 84 -10.80 3.57 -10.14
N PRO A 85 -10.26 4.77 -10.46
CA PRO A 85 -9.73 5.64 -9.42
C PRO A 85 -10.80 6.08 -8.45
N ILE A 86 -10.42 6.31 -7.19
CA ILE A 86 -11.36 6.74 -6.15
C ILE A 86 -10.87 8.01 -5.47
N ASP A 87 -11.80 8.74 -4.86
CA ASP A 87 -11.50 9.87 -4.01
C ASP A 87 -10.87 9.35 -2.70
N PHE A 88 -9.63 9.68 -2.47
CA PHE A 88 -8.88 9.30 -1.28
C PHE A 88 -8.65 10.48 -0.35
N GLY A 89 -9.20 11.66 -0.68
CA GLY A 89 -8.90 12.88 0.03
C GLY A 89 -7.43 13.28 -0.13
N ALA A 90 -6.83 12.96 -1.28
CA ALA A 90 -5.41 13.20 -1.51
C ALA A 90 -5.09 14.70 -1.45
N ILE A 91 -3.84 15.00 -1.11
CA ILE A 91 -3.38 16.38 -0.90
C ILE A 91 -3.58 17.27 -2.13
N ASP A 92 -3.52 16.70 -3.34
CA ASP A 92 -3.72 17.41 -4.59
C ASP A 92 -5.17 17.36 -5.11
N GLY A 93 -6.07 16.71 -4.37
CA GLY A 93 -7.46 16.56 -4.75
C GLY A 93 -7.72 15.59 -5.90
N GLN A 94 -6.69 14.94 -6.42
CA GLN A 94 -6.83 14.02 -7.55
C GLN A 94 -7.25 12.62 -7.07
N PRO A 95 -8.01 11.87 -7.87
CA PRO A 95 -8.36 10.50 -7.52
C PRO A 95 -7.14 9.59 -7.51
N VAL A 96 -7.22 8.51 -6.73
CA VAL A 96 -6.13 7.57 -6.50
C VAL A 96 -6.42 6.25 -7.19
N ASP A 97 -5.44 5.73 -7.92
CA ASP A 97 -5.52 4.43 -8.59
C ASP A 97 -4.43 3.44 -8.15
N LEU A 98 -3.35 3.92 -7.54
CA LEU A 98 -2.26 3.08 -7.05
C LEU A 98 -2.13 3.22 -5.54
N ILE A 99 -2.20 2.08 -4.85
CA ILE A 99 -2.16 2.05 -3.39
C ILE A 99 -1.11 1.06 -2.95
N PHE A 100 -0.18 1.50 -2.11
CA PHE A 100 0.78 0.62 -1.47
C PHE A 100 0.48 0.59 0.03
N LEU A 101 -0.06 -0.53 0.50
CA LEU A 101 -0.28 -0.76 1.91
C LEU A 101 1.03 -1.17 2.56
N LEU A 102 1.39 -0.53 3.66
CA LEU A 102 2.61 -0.85 4.39
C LEU A 102 2.29 -1.04 5.87
N LEU A 103 2.52 -2.26 6.35
CA LEU A 103 2.38 -2.59 7.76
C LEU A 103 3.77 -2.67 8.37
N LEU A 104 3.96 -1.96 9.48
CA LEU A 104 5.27 -1.77 10.10
C LEU A 104 5.30 -2.41 11.50
N PRO A 105 6.43 -3.02 11.89
CA PRO A 105 6.56 -3.52 13.25
C PRO A 105 6.61 -2.38 14.25
N MET A 106 6.16 -2.65 15.47
CA MET A 106 6.22 -1.68 16.57
C MET A 106 7.56 -1.70 17.28
N ALA A 107 8.36 -2.75 17.09
CA ALA A 107 9.63 -2.90 17.80
C ALA A 107 10.63 -1.81 17.41
N ALA A 108 11.32 -1.24 18.41
CA ALA A 108 12.24 -0.12 18.23
C ALA A 108 13.48 -0.46 17.39
N LYS A 109 13.79 -1.74 17.22
CA LYS A 109 14.96 -2.19 16.43
C LYS A 109 14.71 -2.20 14.94
N ALA A 110 13.44 -2.14 14.52
CA ALA A 110 13.10 -2.07 13.11
C ALA A 110 13.17 -0.62 12.67
N ASP A 111 13.68 -0.37 11.46
CA ASP A 111 13.64 0.95 10.84
C ASP A 111 12.32 1.10 10.07
N PRO A 112 11.24 1.59 10.71
CA PRO A 112 9.94 1.67 10.05
C PRO A 112 9.94 2.68 8.91
N PHE A 113 10.82 3.68 8.98
CA PHE A 113 10.86 4.74 8.00
C PHE A 113 11.64 4.36 6.74
N GLY A 114 12.55 3.38 6.83
CA GLY A 114 13.31 2.91 5.68
C GLY A 114 12.41 2.29 4.61
N ALA A 115 11.47 1.44 5.02
CA ALA A 115 10.52 0.84 4.11
C ALA A 115 9.59 1.89 3.49
N LEU A 116 9.05 2.79 4.32
CA LEU A 116 8.16 3.85 3.84
C LEU A 116 8.87 4.77 2.85
N ALA A 117 10.12 5.15 3.15
CA ALA A 117 10.90 6.01 2.26
C ALA A 117 11.18 5.34 0.91
N SER A 118 11.46 4.03 0.90
CA SER A 118 11.70 3.29 -0.34
C SER A 118 10.46 3.27 -1.22
N VAL A 119 9.29 3.02 -0.63
CA VAL A 119 8.02 3.01 -1.37
C VAL A 119 7.70 4.41 -1.89
N ALA A 120 7.82 5.44 -1.06
CA ALA A 120 7.53 6.81 -1.45
C ALA A 120 8.43 7.26 -2.60
N ARG A 121 9.72 6.92 -2.55
CA ARG A 121 10.65 7.27 -3.61
C ARG A 121 10.29 6.58 -4.92
N ARG A 122 10.00 5.28 -4.87
CA ARG A 122 9.67 4.52 -6.08
C ARG A 122 8.40 5.03 -6.72
N LEU A 123 7.39 5.35 -5.93
CA LEU A 123 6.10 5.83 -6.43
C LEU A 123 6.11 7.31 -6.84
N ARG A 124 7.25 8.00 -6.72
CA ARG A 124 7.47 9.32 -7.30
C ARG A 124 8.29 9.27 -8.58
N THR A 125 8.78 8.10 -8.96
CA THR A 125 9.59 7.92 -10.17
C THR A 125 8.65 7.78 -11.37
N PRO A 126 8.67 8.74 -12.33
CA PRO A 126 7.71 8.73 -13.44
C PRO A 126 7.75 7.44 -14.25
N GLU A 127 8.93 6.89 -14.49
CA GLU A 127 9.10 5.65 -15.25
C GLU A 127 8.42 4.47 -14.57
N ALA A 128 8.53 4.39 -13.23
CA ALA A 128 7.88 3.34 -12.47
C ALA A 128 6.37 3.45 -12.55
N LEU A 129 5.83 4.66 -12.46
CA LEU A 129 4.39 4.89 -12.53
C LEU A 129 3.82 4.50 -13.90
N VAL A 130 4.55 4.82 -14.98
CA VAL A 130 4.14 4.43 -16.33
C VAL A 130 4.07 2.90 -16.42
N GLU A 131 5.11 2.21 -15.98
CA GLU A 131 5.17 0.76 -16.04
C GLU A 131 4.08 0.10 -15.17
N LEU A 132 3.84 0.63 -13.97
CA LEU A 132 2.80 0.11 -13.08
C LEU A 132 1.41 0.25 -13.72
N ARG A 133 1.13 1.40 -14.33
CA ARG A 133 -0.16 1.66 -14.94
C ARG A 133 -0.37 0.89 -16.24
N ARG A 134 0.71 0.51 -16.94
CA ARG A 134 0.67 -0.29 -18.16
C ARG A 134 0.70 -1.79 -17.92
N ALA A 135 1.05 -2.24 -16.72
CA ALA A 135 1.19 -3.65 -16.41
C ALA A 135 -0.11 -4.40 -16.73
N GLN A 136 0.00 -5.52 -17.43
CA GLN A 136 -1.14 -6.32 -17.86
C GLN A 136 -1.51 -7.40 -16.85
N ASN A 137 -0.62 -7.67 -15.89
CA ASN A 137 -0.83 -8.67 -14.86
C ASN A 137 0.00 -8.31 -13.61
N ALA A 138 -0.23 -9.05 -12.54
CA ALA A 138 0.43 -8.83 -11.27
C ALA A 138 1.96 -9.00 -11.36
N SER A 139 2.41 -9.95 -12.18
CA SER A 139 3.85 -10.20 -12.36
C SER A 139 4.56 -9.00 -12.97
N GLU A 140 3.97 -8.38 -13.99
CA GLU A 140 4.54 -7.18 -14.61
C GLU A 140 4.54 -6.00 -13.62
N ALA A 141 3.47 -5.85 -12.86
CA ALA A 141 3.39 -4.79 -11.85
C ALA A 141 4.44 -5.00 -10.74
N TYR A 142 4.64 -6.23 -10.31
CA TYR A 142 5.68 -6.56 -9.32
C TYR A 142 7.06 -6.18 -9.85
N THR A 143 7.38 -6.57 -11.08
CA THR A 143 8.67 -6.25 -11.69
C THR A 143 8.88 -4.74 -11.74
N ALA A 144 7.85 -3.98 -12.08
CA ALA A 144 7.93 -2.52 -12.17
C ALA A 144 8.19 -1.86 -10.81
N ILE A 145 7.54 -2.35 -9.75
CA ILE A 145 7.67 -1.71 -8.43
C ILE A 145 9.00 -2.04 -7.75
N VAL A 146 9.56 -3.22 -7.97
CA VAL A 146 10.81 -3.64 -7.33
C VAL A 146 12.06 -3.30 -8.15
N ALA A 147 11.91 -2.87 -9.37
CA ALA A 147 13.03 -2.59 -10.28
C ALA A 147 14.00 -1.52 -9.75
#